data_7638cc3cd3eb7c07c37307fedd178a5d
#
_entry.id   7638cc3cd3eb7c07c37307fedd178a5d
#
_cell.length_a   1.000
_cell.length_b   1.000
_cell.length_c   1.000
_cell.angle_alpha   90.00
_cell.angle_beta   90.00
_cell.angle_gamma   90.00
#
_symmetry.space_group_name_H-M   'P 1'
#
loop_
_entity.id
_entity.type
_entity.pdbx_description
1 polymer ?
#
loop_
_entity_poly.entity_id
_entity_poly.type
_entity_poly.pdbx_seq_one_letter_code
_entity_poly.pdbx_strand_id
1 'polypeptide(L)'
;MLDDPAHERRRTGTLRAGTACTRLASRDADNASGSATILDIAQMMRKVHPRNKLRFIWFGGEELGLLGSKAYVNSLSPSELSKIGYDLDADVTATPNYVVGVLDPAGVDLFTRTVSTTFPPQVYQPSTVARDQGIQYFSSIGLNHILFSPVGTDAFTFNQAGIPASGVLTGQDCCKLQSDVDLFGGSTGNFEGNVPGTDGGCVDNPFRWCDNLSNNDPKVLTFMSKGFANMVVQMAFNTTVLGSSSTSVHKPAQSVRTSAGQRGSAR
;
A
#
# COMPACT_ATOMS: atom_id res chain seq x y z
N MET A 1 2.31 -23.42 36.04
CA MET A 1 2.30 -22.82 34.72
C MET A 1 2.30 -21.33 34.92
N LEU A 2 3.42 -20.68 34.74
CA LEU A 2 3.54 -19.24 34.93
C LEU A 2 3.24 -18.61 33.57
N ASP A 3 2.18 -17.83 33.48
CA ASP A 3 1.83 -17.03 32.31
C ASP A 3 2.96 -16.03 32.06
N ASP A 4 3.61 -16.17 30.91
CA ASP A 4 4.63 -15.24 30.42
C ASP A 4 3.94 -13.97 29.88
N PRO A 5 4.08 -12.82 30.53
CA PRO A 5 3.46 -11.57 30.08
C PRO A 5 4.06 -11.02 28.78
N ALA A 6 5.08 -11.68 28.20
CA ALA A 6 5.68 -11.27 26.95
C ALA A 6 4.85 -11.69 25.70
N HIS A 7 3.83 -12.53 25.86
CA HIS A 7 3.04 -13.03 24.74
C HIS A 7 1.97 -12.05 24.21
N GLU A 8 1.68 -10.98 24.93
CA GLU A 8 0.52 -10.11 24.65
C GLU A 8 0.80 -8.90 23.74
N ARG A 9 2.03 -8.71 23.29
CA ARG A 9 2.41 -7.52 22.49
C ARG A 9 2.97 -7.81 21.10
N ARG A 10 2.45 -8.80 20.42
CA ARG A 10 2.79 -8.98 19.00
C ARG A 10 1.89 -8.09 18.16
N ARG A 11 2.44 -6.98 17.63
CA ARG A 11 1.75 -6.17 16.63
C ARG A 11 1.60 -6.94 15.33
N THR A 12 0.48 -6.75 14.66
CA THR A 12 0.17 -7.41 13.41
C THR A 12 0.71 -6.57 12.27
N GLY A 13 1.67 -7.07 11.51
CA GLY A 13 1.95 -6.58 10.16
C GLY A 13 0.85 -7.10 9.24
N THR A 14 0.27 -6.24 8.43
CA THR A 14 -0.75 -6.62 7.47
C THR A 14 -0.17 -6.53 6.07
N LEU A 15 -0.23 -7.63 5.33
CA LEU A 15 0.17 -7.70 3.92
C LEU A 15 -1.09 -7.78 3.08
N ARG A 16 -1.11 -7.08 1.96
CA ARG A 16 -2.28 -7.00 1.11
C ARG A 16 -1.97 -6.95 -0.38
N ALA A 17 -2.93 -7.45 -1.16
CA ALA A 17 -3.14 -7.09 -2.54
C ALA A 17 -4.52 -6.44 -2.67
N GLY A 18 -4.59 -5.33 -3.36
CA GLY A 18 -5.83 -4.85 -3.91
C GLY A 18 -6.31 -5.84 -4.97
N THR A 19 -7.55 -6.29 -4.90
CA THR A 19 -8.19 -7.07 -5.97
C THR A 19 -9.44 -6.36 -6.40
N ALA A 20 -9.39 -5.82 -7.60
CA ALA A 20 -10.60 -5.33 -8.22
C ALA A 20 -11.42 -6.51 -8.74
N CYS A 21 -12.63 -6.68 -8.25
CA CYS A 21 -13.58 -7.65 -8.77
C CYS A 21 -14.73 -6.93 -9.44
N THR A 22 -14.70 -6.86 -10.77
CA THR A 22 -15.88 -6.51 -11.56
C THR A 22 -16.09 -7.51 -12.68
N ARG A 23 -17.36 -7.71 -13.01
CA ARG A 23 -17.83 -8.75 -13.92
C ARG A 23 -17.25 -8.58 -15.33
N LEU A 24 -16.82 -9.67 -15.94
CA LEU A 24 -16.68 -9.92 -17.38
C LEU A 24 -15.39 -9.49 -18.09
N ALA A 25 -14.32 -9.03 -17.43
CA ALA A 25 -13.04 -8.83 -18.08
C ALA A 25 -11.94 -9.60 -17.35
N SER A 26 -10.94 -10.07 -18.08
CA SER A 26 -9.68 -10.52 -17.52
C SER A 26 -9.05 -9.37 -16.73
N ARG A 27 -8.45 -9.65 -15.57
CA ARG A 27 -7.77 -8.68 -14.70
C ARG A 27 -6.44 -9.28 -14.24
N ASP A 28 -5.63 -9.63 -15.23
CA ASP A 28 -4.45 -10.44 -14.98
C ASP A 28 -3.24 -9.57 -14.54
N ALA A 29 -3.16 -8.33 -14.99
CA ALA A 29 -2.17 -7.38 -14.49
C ALA A 29 -2.72 -6.65 -13.26
N ASP A 30 -3.88 -6.04 -13.37
CA ASP A 30 -4.52 -5.28 -12.31
C ASP A 30 -5.79 -5.97 -11.78
N ASN A 31 -5.74 -6.63 -10.59
CA ASN A 31 -4.50 -6.82 -9.81
C ASN A 31 -4.33 -8.30 -9.46
N ALA A 32 -4.47 -9.21 -10.45
CA ALA A 32 -4.14 -10.61 -10.21
C ALA A 32 -2.62 -10.81 -10.05
N SER A 33 -1.79 -9.95 -10.66
CA SER A 33 -0.33 -10.01 -10.52
C SER A 33 0.12 -9.76 -9.07
N GLY A 34 -0.38 -8.72 -8.42
CA GLY A 34 -0.14 -8.46 -7.00
C GLY A 34 -0.77 -9.52 -6.10
N SER A 35 -1.98 -9.98 -6.44
CA SER A 35 -2.67 -11.05 -5.71
C SER A 35 -1.88 -12.35 -5.73
N ALA A 36 -1.32 -12.74 -6.88
CA ALA A 36 -0.47 -13.92 -7.02
C ALA A 36 0.84 -13.76 -6.24
N THR A 37 1.46 -12.57 -6.29
CA THR A 37 2.66 -12.24 -5.52
C THR A 37 2.42 -12.46 -4.02
N ILE A 38 1.32 -11.94 -3.48
CA ILE A 38 0.99 -12.10 -2.06
C ILE A 38 0.68 -13.56 -1.71
N LEU A 39 0.00 -14.28 -2.59
CA LEU A 39 -0.33 -15.68 -2.36
C LEU A 39 0.93 -16.56 -2.28
N ASP A 40 1.88 -16.34 -3.18
CA ASP A 40 3.15 -17.07 -3.18
C ASP A 40 3.94 -16.80 -1.90
N ILE A 41 4.05 -15.53 -1.51
CA ILE A 41 4.69 -15.14 -0.25
C ILE A 41 3.98 -15.76 0.95
N ALA A 42 2.65 -15.77 0.99
CA ALA A 42 1.89 -16.39 2.07
C ALA A 42 2.20 -17.90 2.17
N GLN A 43 2.31 -18.58 1.03
CA GLN A 43 2.69 -20.00 1.00
C GLN A 43 4.11 -20.23 1.51
N MET A 44 5.07 -19.39 1.11
CA MET A 44 6.45 -19.48 1.61
C MET A 44 6.54 -19.19 3.10
N MET A 45 5.84 -18.18 3.58
CA MET A 45 5.81 -17.78 5.00
C MET A 45 5.13 -18.80 5.91
N ARG A 46 4.36 -19.77 5.38
CA ARG A 46 3.69 -20.82 6.16
C ARG A 46 4.64 -21.64 7.03
N LYS A 47 5.88 -21.81 6.60
CA LYS A 47 6.92 -22.56 7.33
C LYS A 47 7.85 -21.67 8.16
N VAL A 48 7.61 -20.38 8.17
CA VAL A 48 8.42 -19.40 8.86
C VAL A 48 7.72 -19.00 10.15
N HIS A 49 8.49 -18.77 11.21
CA HIS A 49 7.98 -18.29 12.49
C HIS A 49 8.36 -16.81 12.68
N PRO A 50 7.59 -15.86 12.12
CA PRO A 50 7.90 -14.46 12.20
C PRO A 50 7.75 -13.94 13.64
N ARG A 51 8.49 -12.88 13.98
CA ARG A 51 8.33 -12.19 15.27
C ARG A 51 7.04 -11.36 15.33
N ASN A 52 6.63 -10.81 14.19
CA ASN A 52 5.39 -10.08 14.05
C ASN A 52 4.31 -10.99 13.45
N LYS A 53 3.07 -10.81 13.88
CA LYS A 53 1.94 -11.49 13.27
C LYS A 53 1.69 -10.93 11.86
N LEU A 54 1.68 -11.79 10.86
CA LEU A 54 1.33 -11.43 9.49
C LEU A 54 -0.16 -11.74 9.21
N ARG A 55 -0.80 -10.86 8.47
CA ARG A 55 -2.16 -11.05 7.96
C ARG A 55 -2.14 -10.78 6.46
N PHE A 56 -2.54 -11.76 5.68
CA PHE A 56 -2.70 -11.64 4.23
C PHE A 56 -4.16 -11.39 3.93
N ILE A 57 -4.46 -10.35 3.15
CA ILE A 57 -5.83 -9.93 2.83
C ILE A 57 -5.90 -9.59 1.35
N TRP A 58 -6.98 -9.98 0.70
CA TRP A 58 -7.35 -9.57 -0.65
C TRP A 58 -8.63 -8.76 -0.55
N PHE A 59 -8.58 -7.51 -0.99
CA PHE A 59 -9.74 -6.63 -0.97
C PHE A 59 -10.47 -6.67 -2.31
N GLY A 60 -11.79 -6.57 -2.26
CA GLY A 60 -12.62 -6.40 -3.44
C GLY A 60 -13.07 -4.95 -3.60
N GLY A 61 -13.30 -4.52 -4.84
CA GLY A 61 -13.86 -3.21 -5.15
C GLY A 61 -12.88 -2.05 -4.91
N GLU A 62 -11.61 -2.28 -5.18
CA GLU A 62 -10.59 -1.22 -5.14
C GLU A 62 -10.97 -0.12 -6.12
N GLU A 63 -11.17 -0.43 -7.39
CA GLU A 63 -11.58 0.44 -8.50
C GLU A 63 -12.92 1.18 -8.31
N LEU A 64 -13.72 0.73 -7.35
CA LEU A 64 -14.96 1.38 -6.96
C LEU A 64 -14.77 2.39 -5.81
N GLY A 65 -13.53 2.80 -5.60
CA GLY A 65 -13.13 3.74 -4.58
C GLY A 65 -12.72 3.08 -3.26
N LEU A 66 -11.90 2.05 -3.33
CA LEU A 66 -11.28 1.36 -2.18
C LEU A 66 -12.32 0.74 -1.22
N LEU A 67 -13.40 0.18 -1.76
CA LEU A 67 -14.55 -0.24 -0.95
C LEU A 67 -14.16 -1.31 0.08
N GLY A 68 -13.36 -2.28 -0.32
CA GLY A 68 -12.97 -3.39 0.55
C GLY A 68 -12.07 -2.95 1.71
N SER A 69 -11.01 -2.19 1.44
CA SER A 69 -10.12 -1.70 2.48
C SER A 69 -10.80 -0.71 3.42
N LYS A 70 -11.63 0.18 2.89
CA LYS A 70 -12.45 1.10 3.70
C LYS A 70 -13.42 0.35 4.61
N ALA A 71 -14.12 -0.64 4.07
CA ALA A 71 -15.04 -1.47 4.88
C ALA A 71 -14.27 -2.22 5.98
N TYR A 72 -13.10 -2.78 5.65
CA TYR A 72 -12.26 -3.47 6.62
C TYR A 72 -11.79 -2.53 7.73
N VAL A 73 -11.16 -1.40 7.40
CA VAL A 73 -10.64 -0.45 8.38
C VAL A 73 -11.77 0.10 9.27
N ASN A 74 -12.90 0.45 8.67
CA ASN A 74 -14.06 0.97 9.41
C ASN A 74 -14.74 -0.08 10.30
N SER A 75 -14.56 -1.36 10.02
CA SER A 75 -15.12 -2.44 10.86
C SER A 75 -14.31 -2.71 12.13
N LEU A 76 -13.07 -2.20 12.19
CA LEU A 76 -12.17 -2.45 13.31
C LEU A 76 -12.41 -1.44 14.45
N SER A 77 -12.43 -1.95 15.67
CA SER A 77 -12.40 -1.08 16.85
C SER A 77 -11.06 -0.33 16.97
N PRO A 78 -11.00 0.80 17.69
CA PRO A 78 -9.74 1.49 17.95
C PRO A 78 -8.65 0.60 18.57
N SER A 79 -9.06 -0.36 19.42
CA SER A 79 -8.16 -1.35 20.01
C SER A 79 -7.59 -2.33 18.99
N GLU A 80 -8.34 -2.68 17.95
CA GLU A 80 -7.86 -3.55 16.85
C GLU A 80 -6.98 -2.78 15.88
N LEU A 81 -7.37 -1.57 15.52
CA LEU A 81 -6.55 -0.68 14.68
C LEU A 81 -5.17 -0.44 15.28
N SER A 82 -5.10 -0.20 16.61
CA SER A 82 -3.83 0.03 17.30
C SER A 82 -2.89 -1.18 17.30
N LYS A 83 -3.39 -2.37 16.97
CA LYS A 83 -2.59 -3.60 16.81
C LYS A 83 -2.00 -3.76 15.41
N ILE A 84 -2.50 -3.02 14.43
CA ILE A 84 -1.94 -3.01 13.08
C ILE A 84 -0.72 -2.09 13.10
N GLY A 85 0.45 -2.68 13.02
CA GLY A 85 1.70 -1.92 13.07
C GLY A 85 2.11 -1.36 11.73
N TYR A 86 1.73 -2.01 10.63
CA TYR A 86 2.16 -1.65 9.29
C TYR A 86 1.29 -2.29 8.23
N ASP A 87 1.19 -1.64 7.07
CA ASP A 87 0.56 -2.16 5.88
C ASP A 87 1.56 -2.25 4.72
N LEU A 88 1.53 -3.36 3.98
CA LEU A 88 2.30 -3.53 2.75
C LEU A 88 1.35 -3.91 1.62
N ASP A 89 1.38 -3.11 0.56
CA ASP A 89 0.50 -3.25 -0.60
C ASP A 89 1.29 -3.66 -1.84
N ALA A 90 0.74 -4.56 -2.65
CA ALA A 90 1.28 -4.93 -3.93
C ALA A 90 0.19 -4.70 -4.98
N ASP A 91 0.34 -3.62 -5.71
CA ASP A 91 -0.60 -3.20 -6.73
C ASP A 91 0.07 -3.15 -8.09
N VAL A 92 -0.43 -3.96 -9.02
CA VAL A 92 0.11 -4.18 -10.36
C VAL A 92 1.62 -4.44 -10.38
N THR A 93 2.01 -5.71 -10.39
CA THR A 93 3.43 -6.10 -10.23
C THR A 93 4.05 -6.69 -11.49
N ALA A 94 3.38 -6.62 -12.64
CA ALA A 94 3.84 -7.31 -13.86
C ALA A 94 3.64 -6.51 -15.16
N THR A 95 3.44 -5.22 -15.09
CA THR A 95 3.18 -4.37 -16.26
C THR A 95 4.36 -4.39 -17.24
N PRO A 96 4.16 -4.62 -18.56
CA PRO A 96 5.26 -4.79 -19.51
C PRO A 96 6.04 -3.51 -19.78
N ASN A 97 5.38 -2.35 -19.81
CA ASN A 97 6.02 -1.03 -19.96
C ASN A 97 6.20 -0.35 -18.59
N TYR A 98 6.81 -1.04 -17.67
CA TYR A 98 6.85 -0.78 -16.24
C TYR A 98 7.62 0.47 -15.81
N VAL A 99 7.34 0.88 -14.59
CA VAL A 99 8.23 1.59 -13.67
C VAL A 99 8.50 0.70 -12.45
N VAL A 100 9.53 1.01 -11.69
CA VAL A 100 9.72 0.43 -10.35
C VAL A 100 9.25 1.46 -9.34
N GLY A 101 8.00 1.33 -8.95
CA GLY A 101 7.39 2.18 -7.94
C GLY A 101 7.51 1.58 -6.55
N VAL A 102 7.87 2.41 -5.57
CA VAL A 102 7.80 2.10 -4.15
C VAL A 102 6.86 3.09 -3.49
N LEU A 103 5.87 2.61 -2.75
CA LEU A 103 4.88 3.47 -2.12
C LEU A 103 5.47 4.21 -0.92
N ASP A 104 5.21 5.52 -0.86
CA ASP A 104 5.61 6.41 0.22
C ASP A 104 4.53 7.48 0.42
N PRO A 105 4.07 7.74 1.66
CA PRO A 105 3.12 8.83 1.92
C PRO A 105 3.61 10.22 1.47
N ALA A 106 4.92 10.42 1.35
CA ALA A 106 5.53 11.65 0.83
C ALA A 106 5.83 11.59 -0.67
N GLY A 107 5.47 10.49 -1.34
CA GLY A 107 5.70 10.30 -2.77
C GLY A 107 4.80 11.16 -3.64
N VAL A 108 5.09 11.15 -4.93
CA VAL A 108 4.27 11.84 -5.94
C VAL A 108 3.12 10.96 -6.40
N ASP A 109 2.05 11.57 -6.81
CA ASP A 109 0.94 10.90 -7.48
C ASP A 109 1.40 10.28 -8.83
N LEU A 110 0.92 9.09 -9.14
CA LEU A 110 1.34 8.34 -10.34
C LEU A 110 1.07 9.10 -11.64
N PHE A 111 -0.05 9.78 -11.72
CA PHE A 111 -0.51 10.43 -12.95
C PHE A 111 -0.05 11.89 -13.05
N THR A 112 -0.17 12.66 -11.98
CA THR A 112 0.13 14.09 -11.98
C THR A 112 1.60 14.41 -11.67
N ARG A 113 2.34 13.46 -11.11
CA ARG A 113 3.74 13.62 -10.63
C ARG A 113 3.90 14.76 -9.61
N THR A 114 2.84 15.06 -8.89
CA THR A 114 2.82 16.07 -7.84
C THR A 114 2.50 15.45 -6.49
N VAL A 115 2.92 16.09 -5.41
CA VAL A 115 2.48 15.72 -4.06
C VAL A 115 1.10 16.36 -3.85
N SER A 116 0.05 15.57 -4.01
CA SER A 116 -1.34 16.05 -4.01
C SER A 116 -2.11 15.78 -2.71
N THR A 117 -1.60 14.88 -1.88
CA THR A 117 -2.31 14.41 -0.69
C THR A 117 -1.45 14.55 0.55
N THR A 118 -2.10 14.93 1.66
CA THR A 118 -1.48 14.96 2.98
C THR A 118 -2.11 13.87 3.86
N PHE A 119 -1.27 13.10 4.50
CA PHE A 119 -1.65 12.05 5.44
C PHE A 119 -1.42 12.50 6.90
N PRO A 120 -1.98 11.80 7.90
CA PRO A 120 -1.67 12.03 9.29
C PRO A 120 -0.16 11.99 9.57
N PRO A 121 0.41 12.95 10.31
CA PRO A 121 1.88 13.08 10.45
C PRO A 121 2.59 11.82 10.98
N GLN A 122 1.90 11.00 11.77
CA GLN A 122 2.47 9.80 12.37
C GLN A 122 2.78 8.67 11.37
N VAL A 123 2.30 8.75 10.12
CA VAL A 123 2.57 7.69 9.13
C VAL A 123 3.88 7.88 8.38
N TYR A 124 4.34 9.13 8.19
CA TYR A 124 5.45 9.42 7.30
C TYR A 124 6.76 8.72 7.70
N GLN A 125 7.24 9.01 8.90
CA GLN A 125 8.51 8.45 9.35
C GLN A 125 8.48 6.92 9.49
N PRO A 126 7.45 6.28 10.09
CA PRO A 126 7.42 4.82 10.14
C PRO A 126 7.27 4.15 8.78
N SER A 127 6.63 4.79 7.79
CA SER A 127 6.51 4.23 6.43
C SER A 127 7.86 4.06 5.75
N THR A 128 8.85 4.88 6.09
CA THR A 128 10.20 4.78 5.49
C THR A 128 10.86 3.43 5.73
N VAL A 129 10.49 2.72 6.78
CA VAL A 129 11.18 1.48 7.16
C VAL A 129 11.04 0.38 6.11
N ALA A 130 9.82 0.10 5.67
CA ALA A 130 9.61 -0.89 4.61
C ALA A 130 9.95 -0.32 3.23
N ARG A 131 9.64 0.97 2.99
CA ARG A 131 10.07 1.69 1.79
C ARG A 131 11.57 1.50 1.53
N ASP A 132 12.40 1.78 2.53
CA ASP A 132 13.85 1.71 2.39
C ASP A 132 14.35 0.27 2.13
N GLN A 133 13.64 -0.75 2.63
CA GLN A 133 13.94 -2.14 2.29
C GLN A 133 13.65 -2.44 0.81
N GLY A 134 12.55 -1.93 0.26
CA GLY A 134 12.25 -2.01 -1.16
C GLY A 134 13.31 -1.30 -2.01
N ILE A 135 13.63 -0.05 -1.67
CA ILE A 135 14.68 0.74 -2.33
C ILE A 135 16.02 0.00 -2.31
N GLN A 136 16.44 -0.50 -1.16
CA GLN A 136 17.70 -1.22 -1.02
C GLN A 136 17.74 -2.47 -1.90
N TYR A 137 16.65 -3.22 -1.96
CA TYR A 137 16.56 -4.38 -2.83
C TYR A 137 16.70 -4.00 -4.31
N PHE A 138 15.89 -3.07 -4.81
CA PHE A 138 15.94 -2.66 -6.22
C PHE A 138 17.31 -2.09 -6.60
N SER A 139 17.88 -1.24 -5.76
CA SER A 139 19.23 -0.71 -5.96
C SER A 139 20.29 -1.81 -5.98
N SER A 140 20.16 -2.85 -5.15
CA SER A 140 21.11 -3.97 -5.11
C SER A 140 21.17 -4.80 -6.38
N ILE A 141 20.11 -4.76 -7.17
CA ILE A 141 20.02 -5.43 -8.49
C ILE A 141 20.17 -4.46 -9.66
N GLY A 142 20.60 -3.21 -9.38
CA GLY A 142 20.88 -2.19 -10.40
C GLY A 142 19.63 -1.52 -11.00
N LEU A 143 18.47 -1.60 -10.35
CA LEU A 143 17.24 -0.94 -10.80
C LEU A 143 17.06 0.42 -10.11
N ASN A 144 16.68 1.42 -10.90
CA ASN A 144 16.15 2.68 -10.40
C ASN A 144 14.76 2.47 -9.79
N HIS A 145 14.27 3.46 -9.06
CA HIS A 145 12.92 3.46 -8.47
C HIS A 145 12.35 4.87 -8.43
N ILE A 146 11.04 4.96 -8.29
CA ILE A 146 10.32 6.22 -8.05
C ILE A 146 9.48 6.03 -6.78
N LEU A 147 9.39 7.07 -5.95
CA LEU A 147 8.50 7.09 -4.79
C LEU A 147 7.14 7.62 -5.20
N PHE A 148 6.14 6.75 -5.17
CA PHE A 148 4.76 7.11 -5.45
C PHE A 148 3.92 7.22 -4.18
N SER A 149 3.03 8.20 -4.17
CA SER A 149 1.98 8.29 -3.16
C SER A 149 1.08 7.06 -3.21
N PRO A 150 0.59 6.54 -2.09
CA PRO A 150 -0.39 5.45 -2.09
C PRO A 150 -1.80 5.86 -2.56
N VAL A 151 -1.98 7.08 -3.08
CA VAL A 151 -3.25 7.53 -3.68
C VAL A 151 -3.60 6.61 -4.85
N GLY A 152 -4.83 6.09 -4.84
CA GLY A 152 -5.30 5.14 -5.85
C GLY A 152 -5.02 3.68 -5.52
N THR A 153 -4.47 3.36 -4.35
CA THR A 153 -4.26 1.98 -3.88
C THR A 153 -4.89 1.75 -2.51
N ASP A 154 -5.08 0.50 -2.11
CA ASP A 154 -5.65 0.18 -0.79
C ASP A 154 -4.79 0.68 0.39
N ALA A 155 -3.48 0.86 0.20
CA ALA A 155 -2.57 1.45 1.19
C ALA A 155 -2.98 2.88 1.60
N PHE A 156 -3.65 3.63 0.71
CA PHE A 156 -4.23 4.94 1.01
C PHE A 156 -5.15 4.89 2.24
N THR A 157 -6.04 3.91 2.30
CA THR A 157 -7.01 3.75 3.39
C THR A 157 -6.32 3.60 4.74
N PHE A 158 -5.19 2.89 4.77
CA PHE A 158 -4.44 2.67 6.02
C PHE A 158 -3.65 3.90 6.44
N ASN A 159 -3.01 4.57 5.50
CA ASN A 159 -2.36 5.84 5.79
C ASN A 159 -3.37 6.88 6.30
N GLN A 160 -4.57 6.96 5.72
CA GLN A 160 -5.64 7.84 6.23
C GLN A 160 -6.08 7.46 7.66
N ALA A 161 -6.07 6.19 8.00
CA ALA A 161 -6.36 5.71 9.35
C ALA A 161 -5.18 5.86 10.33
N GLY A 162 -4.08 6.48 9.91
CA GLY A 162 -2.90 6.69 10.74
C GLY A 162 -2.01 5.44 10.90
N ILE A 163 -2.19 4.44 10.04
CA ILE A 163 -1.36 3.23 9.99
C ILE A 163 -0.29 3.44 8.93
N PRO A 164 1.01 3.29 9.27
CA PRO A 164 2.09 3.38 8.30
C PRO A 164 1.91 2.35 7.19
N ALA A 165 2.16 2.76 5.96
CA ALA A 165 2.07 1.86 4.80
C ALA A 165 3.19 2.12 3.80
N SER A 166 3.55 1.09 3.06
CA SER A 166 4.38 1.13 1.86
C SER A 166 3.96 -0.01 0.94
N GLY A 167 4.63 -0.18 -0.18
CA GLY A 167 4.31 -1.23 -1.13
C GLY A 167 5.09 -1.08 -2.42
N VAL A 168 4.67 -1.82 -3.44
CA VAL A 168 5.26 -1.79 -4.76
C VAL A 168 4.19 -1.70 -5.84
N LEU A 169 4.51 -1.01 -6.94
CA LEU A 169 3.68 -0.98 -8.13
C LEU A 169 4.55 -0.87 -9.41
N THR A 170 3.99 -1.27 -10.54
CA THR A 170 4.67 -1.14 -11.85
C THR A 170 4.03 -0.11 -12.76
N GLY A 171 2.95 0.51 -12.31
CA GLY A 171 2.15 1.46 -13.08
C GLY A 171 1.04 0.77 -13.90
N GLN A 172 -0.02 1.51 -14.11
CA GLN A 172 -1.21 1.08 -14.86
C GLN A 172 -1.73 2.25 -15.70
N ASP A 173 -2.49 1.96 -16.75
CA ASP A 173 -3.07 2.92 -17.69
C ASP A 173 -2.04 3.86 -18.34
N CYS A 174 -2.35 5.15 -18.44
CA CYS A 174 -1.39 6.19 -18.79
C CYS A 174 -0.58 6.54 -17.51
N CYS A 175 0.34 7.31 -17.44
CA CYS A 175 1.00 8.19 -18.36
C CYS A 175 2.49 8.05 -18.08
N LYS A 176 3.10 7.03 -18.61
CA LYS A 176 4.56 6.87 -18.52
C LYS A 176 5.22 8.05 -19.22
N LEU A 177 6.02 8.81 -18.50
CA LEU A 177 6.67 10.01 -19.00
C LEU A 177 8.02 9.67 -19.66
N GLN A 178 8.57 10.62 -20.40
CA GLN A 178 9.92 10.45 -20.97
C GLN A 178 10.97 10.24 -19.86
N SER A 179 10.86 10.93 -18.74
CA SER A 179 11.74 10.72 -17.57
C SER A 179 11.68 9.29 -17.01
N ASP A 180 10.54 8.64 -17.12
CA ASP A 180 10.38 7.24 -16.70
C ASP A 180 11.04 6.29 -17.74
N VAL A 181 10.92 6.62 -19.02
CA VAL A 181 11.59 5.89 -20.11
C VAL A 181 13.11 5.98 -19.97
N ASP A 182 13.62 7.15 -19.60
CA ASP A 182 15.05 7.36 -19.37
C ASP A 182 15.59 6.51 -18.21
N LEU A 183 14.75 6.18 -17.22
CA LEU A 183 15.12 5.36 -16.06
C LEU A 183 14.89 3.86 -16.26
N PHE A 184 13.82 3.47 -16.97
CA PHE A 184 13.34 2.08 -17.02
C PHE A 184 13.27 1.51 -18.43
N GLY A 185 13.53 2.32 -19.47
CA GLY A 185 13.33 1.93 -20.87
C GLY A 185 11.85 1.89 -21.26
N GLY A 186 11.55 1.22 -22.35
CA GLY A 186 10.19 1.12 -22.88
C GLY A 186 9.79 2.34 -23.70
N SER A 187 8.52 2.73 -23.63
CA SER A 187 7.94 3.87 -24.39
C SER A 187 7.10 4.76 -23.49
N THR A 188 6.95 6.03 -23.87
CA THR A 188 5.98 6.93 -23.24
C THR A 188 4.54 6.48 -23.54
N GLY A 189 3.60 6.89 -22.69
CA GLY A 189 2.18 6.57 -22.85
C GLY A 189 1.71 5.49 -21.87
N ASN A 190 1.04 4.46 -22.37
CA ASN A 190 0.43 3.45 -21.50
C ASN A 190 1.45 2.49 -20.90
N PHE A 191 1.28 2.17 -19.62
CA PHE A 191 2.11 1.19 -18.92
C PHE A 191 1.90 -0.24 -19.45
N GLU A 192 0.73 -0.58 -19.94
CA GLU A 192 0.44 -1.87 -20.60
C GLU A 192 1.05 -1.96 -22.01
N GLY A 193 1.73 -0.90 -22.46
CA GLY A 193 2.24 -0.73 -23.81
C GLY A 193 1.25 -0.01 -24.72
N ASN A 194 1.78 0.54 -25.82
CA ASN A 194 0.98 1.25 -26.81
C ASN A 194 0.29 0.23 -27.73
N VAL A 195 -0.78 -0.35 -27.28
CA VAL A 195 -1.60 -1.26 -28.09
C VAL A 195 -2.55 -0.43 -28.94
N PRO A 196 -2.59 -0.61 -30.29
CA PRO A 196 -3.46 0.18 -31.14
C PRO A 196 -4.92 0.12 -30.70
N GLY A 197 -5.56 1.29 -30.59
CA GLY A 197 -6.97 1.41 -30.19
C GLY A 197 -7.21 1.48 -28.69
N THR A 198 -6.15 1.64 -27.88
CA THR A 198 -6.23 1.81 -26.42
C THR A 198 -5.88 3.24 -25.99
N ASP A 199 -6.48 4.22 -26.62
CA ASP A 199 -6.35 5.60 -26.16
C ASP A 199 -6.91 5.72 -24.72
N GLY A 200 -6.02 5.94 -23.76
CA GLY A 200 -6.40 6.05 -22.34
C GLY A 200 -6.17 4.80 -21.49
N GLY A 201 -5.36 3.85 -21.95
CA GLY A 201 -5.04 2.63 -21.21
C GLY A 201 -6.00 1.47 -21.45
N CYS A 202 -5.55 0.26 -21.16
CA CYS A 202 -6.37 -0.92 -21.32
C CYS A 202 -6.88 -1.53 -20.02
N VAL A 203 -6.32 -1.16 -18.89
CA VAL A 203 -6.72 -1.69 -17.59
C VAL A 203 -8.07 -1.15 -17.18
N ASP A 204 -8.26 0.16 -17.23
CA ASP A 204 -9.54 0.81 -16.89
C ASP A 204 -10.51 0.98 -18.06
N ASN A 205 -10.09 0.56 -19.24
CA ASN A 205 -11.01 0.49 -20.39
C ASN A 205 -12.14 -0.52 -20.07
N PRO A 206 -13.43 -0.19 -20.33
CA PRO A 206 -14.54 -1.09 -20.04
C PRO A 206 -14.46 -2.44 -20.71
N PHE A 207 -13.69 -2.58 -21.77
CA PHE A 207 -13.45 -3.85 -22.46
C PHE A 207 -12.21 -4.58 -21.96
N ARG A 208 -11.25 -3.93 -21.32
CA ARG A 208 -10.03 -4.46 -20.66
C ARG A 208 -9.33 -5.61 -21.43
N TRP A 209 -9.43 -5.58 -22.75
CA TRP A 209 -9.02 -6.67 -23.60
C TRP A 209 -7.50 -6.90 -23.64
N CYS A 210 -6.72 -5.95 -23.16
CA CYS A 210 -5.27 -6.09 -23.04
C CYS A 210 -4.81 -6.40 -21.61
N ASP A 211 -5.67 -6.29 -20.62
CA ASP A 211 -5.39 -6.77 -19.27
C ASP A 211 -5.65 -8.28 -19.18
N ASN A 212 -4.73 -9.05 -19.73
CA ASN A 212 -4.78 -10.50 -19.80
C ASN A 212 -3.41 -11.12 -19.50
N LEU A 213 -3.38 -12.42 -19.25
CA LEU A 213 -2.18 -13.14 -18.84
C LEU A 213 -1.00 -12.96 -19.80
N SER A 214 -1.26 -12.86 -21.11
CA SER A 214 -0.21 -12.69 -22.10
C SER A 214 0.43 -11.30 -22.10
N ASN A 215 -0.20 -10.32 -21.46
CA ASN A 215 0.30 -8.95 -21.31
C ASN A 215 0.94 -8.69 -19.93
N ASN A 216 1.37 -9.74 -19.25
CA ASN A 216 2.20 -9.64 -18.08
C ASN A 216 3.65 -9.97 -18.43
N ASP A 217 4.61 -9.20 -17.93
CA ASP A 217 6.04 -9.49 -18.11
C ASP A 217 6.56 -10.36 -16.95
N PRO A 218 6.95 -11.62 -17.20
CA PRO A 218 7.43 -12.53 -16.16
C PRO A 218 8.73 -12.07 -15.47
N LYS A 219 9.55 -11.27 -16.16
CA LYS A 219 10.77 -10.71 -15.57
C LYS A 219 10.43 -9.61 -14.59
N VAL A 220 9.52 -8.72 -14.98
CA VAL A 220 8.99 -7.66 -14.12
C VAL A 220 8.34 -8.28 -12.88
N LEU A 221 7.42 -9.22 -13.06
CA LEU A 221 6.81 -9.96 -11.96
C LEU A 221 7.85 -10.56 -11.03
N THR A 222 8.91 -11.17 -11.58
CA THR A 222 9.94 -11.84 -10.78
C THR A 222 10.70 -10.87 -9.89
N PHE A 223 11.19 -9.73 -10.41
CA PHE A 223 11.96 -8.82 -9.56
C PHE A 223 11.07 -8.01 -8.61
N MET A 224 9.86 -7.66 -9.04
CA MET A 224 8.89 -6.96 -8.17
C MET A 224 8.45 -7.85 -7.02
N SER A 225 8.09 -9.11 -7.28
CA SER A 225 7.72 -10.06 -6.24
C SER A 225 8.86 -10.32 -5.23
N LYS A 226 10.10 -10.41 -5.71
CA LYS A 226 11.27 -10.54 -4.83
C LYS A 226 11.50 -9.29 -3.98
N GLY A 227 11.35 -8.10 -4.57
CA GLY A 227 11.45 -6.83 -3.83
C GLY A 227 10.39 -6.74 -2.74
N PHE A 228 9.16 -7.06 -3.09
CA PHE A 228 8.06 -7.09 -2.12
C PHE A 228 8.27 -8.16 -1.04
N ALA A 229 8.71 -9.36 -1.41
CA ALA A 229 9.04 -10.42 -0.45
C ALA A 229 10.15 -9.98 0.53
N ASN A 230 11.16 -9.23 0.05
CA ASN A 230 12.18 -8.67 0.93
C ASN A 230 11.56 -7.71 1.95
N MET A 231 10.68 -6.79 1.52
CA MET A 231 9.96 -5.88 2.42
C MET A 231 9.17 -6.67 3.47
N VAL A 232 8.44 -7.70 3.05
CA VAL A 232 7.65 -8.58 3.92
C VAL A 232 8.53 -9.26 4.97
N VAL A 233 9.63 -9.88 4.55
CA VAL A 233 10.52 -10.61 5.46
C VAL A 233 11.16 -9.65 6.46
N GLN A 234 11.63 -8.49 6.01
CA GLN A 234 12.20 -7.50 6.92
C GLN A 234 11.17 -7.04 7.96
N MET A 235 9.95 -6.73 7.53
CA MET A 235 8.88 -6.32 8.46
C MET A 235 8.39 -7.46 9.35
N ALA A 236 8.44 -8.70 8.88
CA ALA A 236 8.08 -9.89 9.66
C ALA A 236 8.98 -10.10 10.90
N PHE A 237 10.23 -9.66 10.82
CA PHE A 237 11.22 -9.85 11.89
C PHE A 237 11.64 -8.55 12.59
N ASN A 238 11.30 -7.39 12.05
CA ASN A 238 11.63 -6.09 12.65
C ASN A 238 10.71 -5.81 13.85
N THR A 239 11.29 -5.83 15.05
CA THR A 239 10.55 -5.54 16.28
C THR A 239 10.71 -4.10 16.77
N THR A 240 11.68 -3.37 16.22
CA THR A 240 12.06 -2.04 16.70
C THR A 240 11.04 -0.97 16.29
N VAL A 241 10.57 -1.03 15.04
CA VAL A 241 9.66 -0.02 14.47
C VAL A 241 8.24 -0.23 14.96
N LEU A 242 7.79 -1.47 15.04
CA LEU A 242 6.44 -1.82 15.47
C LEU A 242 6.27 -1.70 17.00
N GLY A 243 7.37 -1.52 17.73
CA GLY A 243 7.41 -1.31 19.17
C GLY A 243 7.31 0.16 19.63
N SER A 244 7.64 1.12 18.78
CA SER A 244 7.92 2.50 19.16
C SER A 244 6.75 3.48 19.11
N SER A 245 5.53 3.10 18.74
CA SER A 245 4.38 3.97 18.96
C SER A 245 3.99 3.93 20.44
N SER A 246 4.78 4.59 21.29
CA SER A 246 4.38 4.96 22.61
C SER A 246 3.29 6.04 22.52
N THR A 247 2.08 5.65 22.86
CA THR A 247 1.08 6.44 23.57
C THR A 247 1.43 7.91 23.79
N SER A 248 1.01 8.76 22.89
CA SER A 248 0.41 10.03 23.28
C SER A 248 -0.99 10.06 22.70
N VAL A 249 -1.92 9.38 23.36
CA VAL A 249 -3.33 9.67 23.22
C VAL A 249 -3.51 11.10 23.68
N HIS A 250 -3.57 12.04 22.77
CA HIS A 250 -4.03 13.38 23.07
C HIS A 250 -5.48 13.24 23.53
N LYS A 251 -5.69 13.33 24.83
CA LYS A 251 -7.03 13.57 25.36
C LYS A 251 -7.55 14.85 24.72
N PRO A 252 -8.73 14.83 24.12
CA PRO A 252 -9.35 16.08 23.66
C PRO A 252 -9.52 16.99 24.89
N ALA A 253 -9.09 18.25 24.75
CA ALA A 253 -9.24 19.26 25.77
C ALA A 253 -10.71 19.34 26.18
N GLN A 254 -10.99 19.11 27.46
CA GLN A 254 -12.30 19.34 28.01
C GLN A 254 -12.64 20.83 27.88
N SER A 255 -13.71 21.13 27.17
CA SER A 255 -14.26 22.47 27.11
C SER A 255 -14.63 22.93 28.53
N VAL A 256 -13.91 23.93 29.02
CA VAL A 256 -14.26 24.63 30.26
C VAL A 256 -15.59 25.35 30.02
N ARG A 257 -16.67 24.83 30.60
CA ARG A 257 -17.93 25.59 30.69
C ARG A 257 -17.68 26.72 31.68
N THR A 258 -17.56 27.93 31.20
CA THR A 258 -17.67 29.13 32.02
C THR A 258 -19.12 29.31 32.41
N SER A 259 -19.42 29.10 33.66
CA SER A 259 -20.68 29.49 34.29
C SER A 259 -20.74 31.01 34.37
N ALA A 260 -21.56 31.63 33.53
CA ALA A 260 -21.91 33.05 33.67
C ALA A 260 -22.83 33.20 34.88
N GLY A 261 -22.33 33.90 35.89
CA GLY A 261 -23.08 34.23 37.07
C GLY A 261 -24.25 35.18 36.80
N GLN A 262 -25.41 34.80 37.29
CA GLN A 262 -26.54 35.69 37.45
C GLN A 262 -26.17 36.82 38.44
N ARG A 263 -26.20 38.06 38.00
CA ARG A 263 -26.33 39.19 38.88
C ARG A 263 -27.73 39.76 38.71
N GLY A 264 -28.53 39.65 39.74
CA GLY A 264 -29.79 40.31 39.89
C GLY A 264 -29.59 41.83 39.97
N SER A 265 -30.53 42.57 39.43
CA SER A 265 -30.75 43.96 39.71
C SER A 265 -32.21 44.14 40.07
N ALA A 266 -32.40 44.53 41.33
CA ALA A 266 -33.67 45.12 41.82
C ALA A 266 -33.69 46.57 41.39
N ARG A 267 -34.79 47.00 40.74
CA ARG A 267 -35.69 48.14 40.96
C ARG A 267 -36.64 48.28 39.82
#